data_1c55a611be07363621296cb5764c7201
#
_entry.id   1c55a611be07363621296cb5764c7201
#
_cell.length_a   1.000
_cell.length_b   1.000
_cell.length_c   1.000
_cell.angle_alpha   90.00
_cell.angle_beta   90.00
_cell.angle_gamma   90.00
#
_symmetry.space_group_name_H-M   'P 1'
#
loop_
_entity.id
_entity.type
_entity.pdbx_description
1 polymer ?
#
loop_
_entity_poly.entity_id
_entity_poly.type
_entity_poly.pdbx_seq_one_letter_code
_entity_poly.pdbx_strand_id
1 'polypeptide(L)'
;MMMFFTSLVLAGFLVSAIHAPTVMAKVLSVEEIRATLSASHRSEKNRARDRYRHPAETLAFFGLADDMTVVEVAPGRGWYTDAIAPLLLKRGKLYAAGNALDVPGQRKYRYPRQRAYNKKIADNPQVYGAVEISYLTPPQYTRIAPPGTADLVVTFRNVHNWLKRDPKPYFKAMYDALKPGGFLGVVEHRAKPGTSLEKMIKSGYMTEAKVIELAEEAGFKLFEKSEINANPKDTADHPRGVWTLPPSLRLKDQDRNKYLAIGESDRMTLKFRKPVVP
;
A
#
# COMPACT_ATOMS: atom_id res chain seq x y z
N MET A 1 -60.16 -27.65 -57.40
CA MET A 1 -59.68 -27.63 -55.99
C MET A 1 -58.16 -27.47 -56.04
N MET A 2 -57.71 -26.20 -55.91
CA MET A 2 -56.30 -25.80 -56.12
C MET A 2 -55.69 -25.52 -54.77
N MET A 3 -54.70 -26.34 -54.35
CA MET A 3 -53.99 -26.20 -53.11
C MET A 3 -52.76 -25.26 -53.31
N PHE A 4 -52.75 -24.10 -52.63
CA PHE A 4 -51.58 -23.24 -52.56
C PHE A 4 -50.67 -23.70 -51.43
N PHE A 5 -49.41 -24.07 -51.72
CA PHE A 5 -48.35 -24.29 -50.75
C PHE A 5 -47.64 -22.98 -50.53
N THR A 6 -47.75 -22.45 -49.31
CA THR A 6 -47.00 -21.30 -48.89
C THR A 6 -45.67 -21.78 -48.22
N SER A 7 -44.52 -21.50 -48.86
CA SER A 7 -43.17 -21.78 -48.29
C SER A 7 -42.78 -20.67 -47.35
N LEU A 8 -42.55 -21.02 -46.08
CA LEU A 8 -42.04 -20.12 -45.05
C LEU A 8 -40.51 -20.16 -45.12
N VAL A 9 -39.89 -19.05 -45.52
CA VAL A 9 -38.41 -18.89 -45.48
C VAL A 9 -38.02 -18.36 -44.10
N LEU A 10 -37.35 -19.19 -43.31
CA LEU A 10 -36.78 -18.83 -42.00
C LEU A 10 -35.40 -18.20 -42.23
N ALA A 11 -35.29 -16.86 -42.09
CA ALA A 11 -34.02 -16.16 -42.13
C ALA A 11 -33.32 -16.29 -40.76
N GLY A 12 -32.31 -17.14 -40.68
CA GLY A 12 -31.47 -17.27 -39.49
C GLY A 12 -30.49 -16.09 -39.37
N PHE A 13 -30.67 -15.23 -38.35
CA PHE A 13 -29.68 -14.23 -38.00
C PHE A 13 -28.50 -14.89 -37.25
N LEU A 14 -27.35 -15.01 -37.91
CA LEU A 14 -26.09 -15.33 -37.25
C LEU A 14 -25.64 -14.10 -36.45
N VAL A 15 -25.77 -14.13 -35.11
CA VAL A 15 -25.15 -13.15 -34.22
C VAL A 15 -23.70 -13.58 -34.04
N SER A 16 -22.77 -12.95 -34.76
CA SER A 16 -21.33 -13.08 -34.52
C SER A 16 -21.00 -12.38 -33.22
N ALA A 17 -20.72 -13.16 -32.17
CA ALA A 17 -20.18 -12.64 -30.92
C ALA A 17 -18.76 -12.10 -31.17
N ILE A 18 -18.62 -10.79 -31.22
CA ILE A 18 -17.32 -10.13 -31.27
C ILE A 18 -16.65 -10.35 -29.89
N HIS A 19 -15.73 -11.32 -29.79
CA HIS A 19 -14.88 -11.49 -28.65
C HIS A 19 -13.85 -10.34 -28.65
N ALA A 20 -14.06 -9.32 -27.81
CA ALA A 20 -13.03 -8.36 -27.54
C ALA A 20 -11.82 -9.10 -26.93
N PRO A 21 -10.59 -8.82 -27.38
CA PRO A 21 -9.40 -9.45 -26.80
C PRO A 21 -9.34 -9.12 -25.30
N THR A 22 -9.34 -10.14 -24.47
CA THR A 22 -9.09 -10.00 -23.03
C THR A 22 -7.64 -9.56 -22.87
N VAL A 23 -7.42 -8.25 -22.65
CA VAL A 23 -6.08 -7.72 -22.33
C VAL A 23 -5.70 -8.30 -20.98
N MET A 24 -4.77 -9.24 -20.99
CA MET A 24 -4.23 -9.83 -19.75
C MET A 24 -3.62 -8.74 -18.87
N ALA A 25 -3.85 -8.85 -17.55
CA ALA A 25 -3.20 -8.00 -16.56
C ALA A 25 -1.68 -8.03 -16.76
N LYS A 26 -1.07 -6.86 -16.91
CA LYS A 26 0.38 -6.75 -17.09
C LYS A 26 1.02 -6.43 -15.75
N VAL A 27 1.71 -7.40 -15.15
CA VAL A 27 2.61 -7.15 -14.01
C VAL A 27 3.70 -6.18 -14.47
N LEU A 28 3.86 -5.09 -13.75
CA LEU A 28 4.82 -4.03 -14.09
C LEU A 28 6.25 -4.43 -13.71
N SER A 29 7.19 -4.23 -14.63
CA SER A 29 8.61 -4.41 -14.36
C SER A 29 9.17 -3.28 -13.49
N VAL A 30 10.34 -3.51 -12.89
CA VAL A 30 11.07 -2.48 -12.13
C VAL A 30 11.34 -1.25 -12.99
N GLU A 31 11.71 -1.44 -14.26
CA GLU A 31 12.02 -0.38 -15.23
C GLU A 31 10.80 0.46 -15.54
N GLU A 32 9.64 -0.16 -15.76
CA GLU A 32 8.38 0.54 -16.02
C GLU A 32 7.94 1.39 -14.83
N ILE A 33 8.04 0.83 -13.61
CA ILE A 33 7.73 1.59 -12.39
C ILE A 33 8.74 2.73 -12.22
N ARG A 34 10.04 2.47 -12.40
CA ARG A 34 11.11 3.48 -12.26
C ARG A 34 10.95 4.65 -13.23
N ALA A 35 10.49 4.40 -14.45
CA ALA A 35 10.24 5.45 -15.44
C ALA A 35 9.21 6.49 -14.94
N THR A 36 8.22 6.10 -14.14
CA THR A 36 7.21 7.01 -13.57
C THR A 36 7.72 7.81 -12.37
N LEU A 37 8.78 7.35 -11.71
CA LEU A 37 9.27 7.97 -10.47
C LEU A 37 9.98 9.32 -10.70
N SER A 38 10.44 9.60 -11.92
CA SER A 38 11.08 10.86 -12.31
C SER A 38 10.09 11.99 -12.60
N ALA A 39 8.78 11.70 -12.69
CA ALA A 39 7.76 12.65 -13.07
C ALA A 39 7.70 13.89 -12.14
N SER A 40 7.35 15.04 -12.71
CA SER A 40 7.40 16.35 -12.07
C SER A 40 6.45 16.54 -10.88
N HIS A 41 5.37 15.75 -10.80
CA HIS A 41 4.46 15.77 -9.65
C HIS A 41 5.13 15.26 -8.35
N ARG A 42 6.26 14.53 -8.45
CA ARG A 42 7.07 14.12 -7.30
C ARG A 42 8.13 15.18 -7.00
N SER A 43 8.07 15.77 -5.81
CA SER A 43 9.06 16.76 -5.40
C SER A 43 10.48 16.17 -5.37
N GLU A 44 11.48 16.99 -5.61
CA GLU A 44 12.90 16.61 -5.50
C GLU A 44 13.21 15.98 -4.12
N LYS A 45 12.70 16.58 -3.04
CA LYS A 45 12.81 16.02 -1.68
C LYS A 45 12.25 14.61 -1.56
N ASN A 46 11.17 14.28 -2.29
CA ASN A 46 10.60 12.95 -2.28
C ASN A 46 11.45 11.99 -3.13
N ARG A 47 11.91 12.42 -4.30
CA ARG A 47 12.80 11.63 -5.18
C ARG A 47 14.14 11.31 -4.51
N ALA A 48 14.75 12.26 -3.78
CA ALA A 48 15.99 12.05 -3.06
C ALA A 48 15.93 10.91 -2.01
N ARG A 49 14.73 10.46 -1.65
CA ARG A 49 14.50 9.36 -0.71
C ARG A 49 14.33 8.01 -1.37
N ASP A 50 14.22 7.95 -2.71
CA ASP A 50 14.04 6.69 -3.45
C ASP A 50 15.20 5.73 -3.20
N ARG A 51 16.43 6.23 -3.07
CA ARG A 51 17.64 5.46 -2.71
C ARG A 51 17.59 4.72 -1.36
N TYR A 52 16.63 5.08 -0.49
CA TYR A 52 16.43 4.42 0.81
C TYR A 52 15.15 3.60 0.86
N ARG A 53 14.30 3.71 -0.15
CA ARG A 53 12.95 3.16 -0.14
C ARG A 53 12.65 2.25 -1.31
N HIS A 54 13.56 2.24 -2.30
CA HIS A 54 13.54 1.36 -3.46
C HIS A 54 12.11 1.14 -4.02
N PRO A 55 11.36 2.23 -4.35
CA PRO A 55 9.93 2.12 -4.63
C PRO A 55 9.63 1.23 -5.84
N ALA A 56 10.47 1.26 -6.88
CA ALA A 56 10.26 0.45 -8.07
C ALA A 56 10.40 -1.04 -7.74
N GLU A 57 11.49 -1.41 -7.08
CA GLU A 57 11.79 -2.78 -6.67
C GLU A 57 10.74 -3.29 -5.66
N THR A 58 10.33 -2.44 -4.71
CA THR A 58 9.32 -2.79 -3.70
C THR A 58 7.94 -3.05 -4.31
N LEU A 59 7.49 -2.19 -5.23
CA LEU A 59 6.19 -2.35 -5.89
C LEU A 59 6.17 -3.53 -6.86
N ALA A 60 7.28 -3.77 -7.58
CA ALA A 60 7.44 -4.95 -8.43
C ALA A 60 7.45 -6.25 -7.60
N PHE A 61 8.16 -6.27 -6.46
CA PHE A 61 8.14 -7.40 -5.53
C PHE A 61 6.73 -7.71 -5.01
N PHE A 62 5.91 -6.69 -4.74
CA PHE A 62 4.51 -6.89 -4.36
C PHE A 62 3.65 -7.36 -5.53
N GLY A 63 4.14 -7.30 -6.76
CA GLY A 63 3.45 -7.76 -7.96
C GLY A 63 2.43 -6.75 -8.49
N LEU A 64 2.71 -5.45 -8.39
CA LEU A 64 1.82 -4.41 -8.90
C LEU A 64 1.59 -4.58 -10.41
N ALA A 65 0.33 -4.59 -10.84
CA ALA A 65 -0.08 -4.54 -12.23
C ALA A 65 -0.94 -3.29 -12.49
N ASP A 66 -0.98 -2.84 -13.74
CA ASP A 66 -1.56 -1.55 -14.13
C ASP A 66 -3.11 -1.51 -14.17
N ASP A 67 -3.77 -2.67 -14.03
CA ASP A 67 -5.22 -2.84 -13.98
C ASP A 67 -5.75 -3.27 -12.60
N MET A 68 -4.87 -3.33 -11.59
CA MET A 68 -5.24 -3.75 -10.25
C MET A 68 -6.13 -2.74 -9.52
N THR A 69 -6.98 -3.26 -8.65
CA THR A 69 -7.53 -2.51 -7.52
C THR A 69 -6.55 -2.60 -6.35
N VAL A 70 -5.93 -1.49 -6.01
CA VAL A 70 -4.94 -1.37 -4.94
C VAL A 70 -5.50 -0.58 -3.77
N VAL A 71 -5.14 -0.94 -2.53
CA VAL A 71 -5.41 -0.13 -1.34
C VAL A 71 -4.09 0.29 -0.71
N GLU A 72 -3.84 1.60 -0.60
CA GLU A 72 -2.75 2.15 0.19
C GLU A 72 -3.26 2.52 1.58
N VAL A 73 -2.81 1.80 2.61
CA VAL A 73 -3.22 2.04 4.00
C VAL A 73 -2.31 3.07 4.67
N ALA A 74 -2.95 4.10 5.22
CA ALA A 74 -2.33 5.24 5.90
C ALA A 74 -1.27 5.96 5.04
N PRO A 75 -1.67 6.51 3.87
CA PRO A 75 -0.78 7.12 2.87
C PRO A 75 0.02 8.31 3.40
N GLY A 76 -0.41 8.90 4.50
CA GLY A 76 0.26 10.03 5.14
C GLY A 76 0.20 11.30 4.31
N ARG A 77 1.29 11.68 3.65
CA ARG A 77 1.35 12.80 2.69
C ARG A 77 1.37 12.32 1.23
N GLY A 78 1.17 11.03 1.00
CA GLY A 78 1.07 10.45 -0.33
C GLY A 78 2.42 10.15 -1.00
N TRP A 79 3.45 9.80 -0.24
CA TRP A 79 4.75 9.50 -0.86
C TRP A 79 4.69 8.28 -1.79
N TYR A 80 4.02 7.19 -1.37
CA TYR A 80 3.77 6.03 -2.24
C TYR A 80 2.57 6.25 -3.16
N THR A 81 1.55 7.03 -2.77
CA THR A 81 0.48 7.46 -3.67
C THR A 81 1.05 8.09 -4.94
N ASP A 82 2.10 8.95 -4.81
CA ASP A 82 2.79 9.60 -5.93
C ASP A 82 3.48 8.60 -6.87
N ALA A 83 3.82 7.41 -6.38
CA ALA A 83 4.41 6.35 -7.18
C ALA A 83 3.35 5.41 -7.80
N ILE A 84 2.28 5.11 -7.06
CA ILE A 84 1.28 4.10 -7.43
C ILE A 84 0.19 4.69 -8.36
N ALA A 85 -0.33 5.88 -8.03
CA ALA A 85 -1.49 6.44 -8.72
C ALA A 85 -1.30 6.61 -10.23
N PRO A 86 -0.17 7.12 -10.75
CA PRO A 86 0.04 7.25 -12.19
C PRO A 86 0.06 5.91 -12.93
N LEU A 87 0.53 4.84 -12.26
CA LEU A 87 0.60 3.49 -12.85
C LEU A 87 -0.78 2.87 -13.04
N LEU A 88 -1.75 3.25 -12.19
CA LEU A 88 -3.12 2.74 -12.21
C LEU A 88 -4.08 3.65 -13.01
N LEU A 89 -3.63 4.84 -13.45
CA LEU A 89 -4.50 5.90 -13.95
C LEU A 89 -5.40 5.48 -15.12
N LYS A 90 -4.93 4.59 -15.98
CA LYS A 90 -5.64 4.20 -17.20
C LYS A 90 -6.60 3.03 -17.00
N ARG A 91 -6.26 2.05 -16.18
CA ARG A 91 -6.98 0.76 -16.11
C ARG A 91 -7.25 0.28 -14.69
N GLY A 92 -6.51 0.78 -13.71
CA GLY A 92 -6.59 0.36 -12.33
C GLY A 92 -7.37 1.33 -11.44
N LYS A 93 -7.36 1.05 -10.14
CA LYS A 93 -7.97 1.87 -9.09
C LYS A 93 -7.10 1.87 -7.83
N LEU A 94 -6.99 3.01 -7.17
CA LEU A 94 -6.28 3.15 -5.91
C LEU A 94 -7.23 3.68 -4.81
N TYR A 95 -7.55 2.85 -3.83
CA TYR A 95 -8.16 3.32 -2.59
C TYR A 95 -7.08 3.83 -1.63
N ALA A 96 -7.19 5.08 -1.21
CA ALA A 96 -6.26 5.69 -0.26
C ALA A 96 -6.91 5.77 1.13
N ALA A 97 -6.68 4.74 1.95
CA ALA A 97 -7.30 4.58 3.26
C ALA A 97 -6.58 5.42 4.34
N GLY A 98 -6.97 6.69 4.44
CA GLY A 98 -6.39 7.67 5.36
C GLY A 98 -7.05 7.73 6.74
N ASN A 99 -6.83 8.82 7.47
CA ASN A 99 -7.49 9.05 8.75
C ASN A 99 -8.82 9.77 8.53
N ALA A 100 -9.91 9.31 9.15
CA ALA A 100 -11.18 9.99 9.10
C ALA A 100 -11.09 11.40 9.75
N LEU A 101 -11.87 12.36 9.23
CA LEU A 101 -11.81 13.76 9.69
C LEU A 101 -12.82 14.06 10.79
N ASP A 102 -13.81 13.21 10.97
CA ASP A 102 -14.94 13.35 11.88
C ASP A 102 -14.85 12.48 13.15
N VAL A 103 -13.77 11.72 13.32
CA VAL A 103 -13.54 10.93 14.54
C VAL A 103 -12.78 11.75 15.56
N PRO A 104 -13.38 12.09 16.70
CA PRO A 104 -12.73 12.86 17.76
C PRO A 104 -11.61 12.08 18.45
N GLY A 105 -10.77 12.79 19.19
CA GLY A 105 -9.69 12.19 20.00
C GLY A 105 -8.47 11.71 19.22
N GLN A 106 -8.41 11.90 17.91
CA GLN A 106 -7.20 11.65 17.14
C GLN A 106 -6.10 12.71 17.45
N ARG A 107 -4.84 12.37 17.19
CA ARG A 107 -3.74 13.34 17.30
C ARG A 107 -4.02 14.55 16.40
N LYS A 108 -3.97 15.77 16.96
CA LYS A 108 -4.34 17.04 16.29
C LYS A 108 -3.71 17.21 14.89
N TYR A 109 -2.46 16.76 14.69
CA TYR A 109 -1.77 16.88 13.38
C TYR A 109 -2.37 15.99 12.27
N ARG A 110 -3.17 14.97 12.59
CA ARG A 110 -3.77 14.07 11.60
C ARG A 110 -4.79 14.78 10.72
N TYR A 111 -5.62 15.65 11.31
CA TYR A 111 -6.66 16.36 10.58
C TYR A 111 -6.11 17.29 9.47
N PRO A 112 -5.19 18.24 9.75
CA PRO A 112 -4.66 19.08 8.68
C PRO A 112 -3.87 18.28 7.65
N ARG A 113 -3.18 17.19 8.07
CA ARG A 113 -2.46 16.32 7.15
C ARG A 113 -3.41 15.61 6.18
N GLN A 114 -4.54 15.08 6.68
CA GLN A 114 -5.52 14.42 5.85
C GLN A 114 -6.23 15.41 4.92
N ARG A 115 -6.62 16.59 5.40
CA ARG A 115 -7.19 17.65 4.55
C ARG A 115 -6.24 18.05 3.42
N ALA A 116 -4.95 18.25 3.73
CA ALA A 116 -3.95 18.57 2.73
C ALA A 116 -3.75 17.45 1.69
N TYR A 117 -3.81 16.18 2.15
CA TYR A 117 -3.78 15.03 1.24
C TYR A 117 -5.01 15.01 0.33
N ASN A 118 -6.22 15.14 0.89
CA ASN A 118 -7.46 15.16 0.11
C ASN A 118 -7.45 16.26 -0.95
N LYS A 119 -7.01 17.49 -0.56
CA LYS A 119 -6.86 18.61 -1.49
C LYS A 119 -5.85 18.31 -2.60
N LYS A 120 -4.69 17.75 -2.27
CA LYS A 120 -3.67 17.34 -3.26
C LYS A 120 -4.27 16.40 -4.31
N ILE A 121 -5.04 15.39 -3.89
CA ILE A 121 -5.68 14.44 -4.79
C ILE A 121 -6.69 15.13 -5.69
N ALA A 122 -7.59 15.94 -5.12
CA ALA A 122 -8.64 16.64 -5.85
C ALA A 122 -8.11 17.67 -6.86
N ASP A 123 -7.05 18.41 -6.50
CA ASP A 123 -6.48 19.45 -7.34
C ASP A 123 -5.69 18.93 -8.56
N ASN A 124 -5.35 17.62 -8.60
CA ASN A 124 -4.47 17.07 -9.63
C ASN A 124 -5.05 15.78 -10.26
N PRO A 125 -6.25 15.82 -10.86
CA PRO A 125 -6.90 14.64 -11.42
C PRO A 125 -6.11 13.99 -12.56
N GLN A 126 -5.26 14.74 -13.27
CA GLN A 126 -4.38 14.23 -14.32
C GLN A 126 -3.31 13.23 -13.79
N VAL A 127 -3.04 13.26 -12.48
CA VAL A 127 -2.09 12.33 -11.83
C VAL A 127 -2.84 11.32 -10.95
N TYR A 128 -3.88 11.78 -10.25
CA TYR A 128 -4.56 11.01 -9.20
C TYR A 128 -5.99 10.61 -9.54
N GLY A 129 -6.39 10.68 -10.83
CA GLY A 129 -7.77 10.38 -11.25
C GLY A 129 -8.23 8.94 -10.91
N ALA A 130 -7.29 8.00 -10.72
CA ALA A 130 -7.60 6.66 -10.26
C ALA A 130 -7.73 6.53 -8.72
N VAL A 131 -7.51 7.63 -7.96
CA VAL A 131 -7.51 7.60 -6.48
C VAL A 131 -8.90 7.90 -5.94
N GLU A 132 -9.43 6.98 -5.15
CA GLU A 132 -10.60 7.16 -4.31
C GLU A 132 -10.18 7.23 -2.84
N ILE A 133 -10.60 8.28 -2.14
CA ILE A 133 -10.27 8.47 -0.73
C ILE A 133 -11.21 7.61 0.11
N SER A 134 -10.64 6.76 0.95
CA SER A 134 -11.32 6.01 1.99
C SER A 134 -10.66 6.24 3.34
N TYR A 135 -11.21 5.66 4.41
CA TYR A 135 -10.71 5.92 5.75
C TYR A 135 -10.51 4.62 6.53
N LEU A 136 -9.40 4.57 7.30
CA LEU A 136 -9.12 3.53 8.29
C LEU A 136 -8.88 4.17 9.66
N THR A 137 -9.92 4.21 10.45
CA THR A 137 -9.91 4.76 11.82
C THR A 137 -10.83 3.91 12.70
N PRO A 138 -10.38 2.70 13.09
CA PRO A 138 -11.17 1.81 13.92
C PRO A 138 -11.55 2.45 15.28
N PRO A 139 -12.73 2.09 15.85
CA PRO A 139 -13.69 1.11 15.31
C PRO A 139 -14.67 1.68 14.27
N GLN A 140 -14.75 3.01 14.08
CA GLN A 140 -15.79 3.66 13.27
C GLN A 140 -15.59 3.43 11.76
N TYR A 141 -14.36 3.48 11.28
CA TYR A 141 -14.03 3.32 9.87
C TYR A 141 -13.07 2.14 9.67
N THR A 142 -13.59 1.04 9.13
CA THR A 142 -12.84 -0.19 8.83
C THR A 142 -13.02 -0.67 7.39
N ARG A 143 -13.99 -0.11 6.66
CA ARG A 143 -14.22 -0.45 5.25
C ARG A 143 -13.34 0.43 4.35
N ILE A 144 -12.17 -0.08 4.00
CA ILE A 144 -11.14 0.66 3.25
C ILE A 144 -11.27 0.55 1.73
N ALA A 145 -12.05 -0.42 1.25
CA ALA A 145 -12.51 -0.65 -0.12
C ALA A 145 -13.76 -1.52 -0.07
N PRO A 146 -14.49 -1.74 -1.16
CA PRO A 146 -15.53 -2.76 -1.21
C PRO A 146 -14.92 -4.13 -0.83
N PRO A 147 -15.57 -4.91 0.05
CA PRO A 147 -15.00 -6.19 0.51
C PRO A 147 -14.70 -7.15 -0.64
N GLY A 148 -13.57 -7.81 -0.59
CA GLY A 148 -13.18 -8.82 -1.57
C GLY A 148 -12.90 -8.30 -2.98
N THR A 149 -12.59 -6.99 -3.15
CA THR A 149 -12.34 -6.41 -4.49
C THR A 149 -10.89 -6.04 -4.74
N ALA A 150 -10.09 -5.84 -3.70
CA ALA A 150 -8.70 -5.45 -3.87
C ALA A 150 -7.81 -6.63 -4.29
N ASP A 151 -6.93 -6.39 -5.26
CA ASP A 151 -5.88 -7.32 -5.67
C ASP A 151 -4.67 -7.25 -4.75
N LEU A 152 -4.34 -6.02 -4.34
CA LEU A 152 -3.17 -5.69 -3.53
C LEU A 152 -3.53 -4.66 -2.46
N VAL A 153 -3.17 -4.94 -1.22
CA VAL A 153 -3.18 -3.95 -0.13
C VAL A 153 -1.73 -3.68 0.28
N VAL A 154 -1.34 -2.42 0.43
CA VAL A 154 0.01 -2.05 0.85
C VAL A 154 0.00 -1.11 2.05
N THR A 155 0.98 -1.28 2.94
CA THR A 155 1.20 -0.36 4.05
C THR A 155 2.69 -0.17 4.31
N PHE A 156 3.09 1.07 4.59
CA PHE A 156 4.50 1.45 4.67
C PHE A 156 4.79 2.17 5.99
N ARG A 157 5.43 1.47 6.95
CA ARG A 157 5.86 2.00 8.26
C ARG A 157 4.71 2.52 9.11
N ASN A 158 3.66 1.71 9.23
CA ASN A 158 2.47 2.06 10.01
C ASN A 158 2.17 1.09 11.15
N VAL A 159 2.58 -0.19 11.04
CA VAL A 159 2.24 -1.25 12.02
C VAL A 159 2.68 -0.86 13.43
N HIS A 160 3.89 -0.29 13.59
CA HIS A 160 4.39 0.21 14.86
C HIS A 160 3.51 1.30 15.51
N ASN A 161 2.74 2.05 14.71
CA ASN A 161 1.81 3.06 15.22
C ASN A 161 0.53 2.44 15.78
N TRP A 162 0.12 1.28 15.26
CA TRP A 162 -1.06 0.55 15.70
C TRP A 162 -0.78 -0.28 16.94
N LEU A 163 0.46 -0.71 17.14
CA LEU A 163 0.88 -1.55 18.27
C LEU A 163 0.59 -0.94 19.65
N LYS A 164 0.53 0.40 19.75
CA LYS A 164 0.14 1.13 20.97
C LYS A 164 -1.36 1.04 21.29
N ARG A 165 -2.13 0.49 20.39
CA ARG A 165 -3.57 0.27 20.47
C ARG A 165 -3.81 -1.19 20.12
N ASP A 166 -5.02 -1.57 19.78
CA ASP A 166 -5.26 -2.88 19.21
C ASP A 166 -4.93 -2.85 17.69
N PRO A 167 -3.93 -3.61 17.19
CA PRO A 167 -3.62 -3.71 15.77
C PRO A 167 -4.58 -4.58 14.98
N LYS A 168 -5.35 -5.47 15.63
CA LYS A 168 -6.21 -6.48 14.97
C LYS A 168 -7.23 -5.87 14.00
N PRO A 169 -7.98 -4.79 14.35
CA PRO A 169 -8.94 -4.18 13.42
C PRO A 169 -8.30 -3.64 12.13
N TYR A 170 -7.02 -3.23 12.18
CA TYR A 170 -6.30 -2.76 11.01
C TYR A 170 -5.98 -3.92 10.05
N PHE A 171 -5.45 -5.02 10.57
CA PHE A 171 -5.17 -6.21 9.76
C PHE A 171 -6.44 -6.85 9.22
N LYS A 172 -7.51 -6.91 10.05
CA LYS A 172 -8.81 -7.39 9.59
C LYS A 172 -9.36 -6.56 8.44
N ALA A 173 -9.31 -5.23 8.51
CA ALA A 173 -9.77 -4.35 7.44
C ALA A 173 -9.00 -4.60 6.12
N MET A 174 -7.68 -4.82 6.20
CA MET A 174 -6.83 -5.18 5.05
C MET A 174 -7.22 -6.55 4.49
N TYR A 175 -7.50 -7.53 5.35
CA TYR A 175 -7.95 -8.86 4.95
C TYR A 175 -9.31 -8.82 4.25
N ASP A 176 -10.27 -8.08 4.83
CA ASP A 176 -11.63 -7.98 4.29
C ASP A 176 -11.66 -7.31 2.92
N ALA A 177 -10.79 -6.32 2.68
CA ALA A 177 -10.70 -5.63 1.39
C ALA A 177 -10.18 -6.51 0.25
N LEU A 178 -9.28 -7.45 0.55
CA LEU A 178 -8.65 -8.30 -0.45
C LEU A 178 -9.58 -9.39 -0.97
N LYS A 179 -9.52 -9.66 -2.26
CA LYS A 179 -10.10 -10.89 -2.84
C LYS A 179 -9.31 -12.13 -2.39
N PRO A 180 -9.94 -13.33 -2.38
CA PRO A 180 -9.21 -14.58 -2.20
C PRO A 180 -8.04 -14.66 -3.18
N GLY A 181 -6.85 -15.03 -2.70
CA GLY A 181 -5.63 -15.07 -3.52
C GLY A 181 -4.89 -13.72 -3.63
N GLY A 182 -5.50 -12.60 -3.22
CA GLY A 182 -4.88 -11.27 -3.21
C GLY A 182 -3.73 -11.14 -2.20
N PHE A 183 -2.92 -10.10 -2.33
CA PHE A 183 -1.69 -9.93 -1.57
C PHE A 183 -1.74 -8.71 -0.64
N LEU A 184 -1.13 -8.86 0.55
CA LEU A 184 -0.78 -7.77 1.44
C LEU A 184 0.73 -7.53 1.40
N GLY A 185 1.15 -6.33 1.02
CA GLY A 185 2.54 -5.87 1.09
C GLY A 185 2.78 -5.00 2.33
N VAL A 186 3.74 -5.39 3.15
CA VAL A 186 4.13 -4.64 4.36
C VAL A 186 5.60 -4.27 4.31
N VAL A 187 5.91 -2.98 4.39
CA VAL A 187 7.25 -2.49 4.69
C VAL A 187 7.23 -1.88 6.08
N GLU A 188 8.08 -2.37 7.00
CA GLU A 188 8.10 -1.86 8.38
C GLU A 188 9.53 -1.76 8.92
N HIS A 189 9.77 -0.85 9.86
CA HIS A 189 11.05 -0.68 10.56
C HIS A 189 11.41 -1.95 11.33
N ARG A 190 12.57 -2.53 11.03
CA ARG A 190 12.96 -3.85 11.53
C ARG A 190 13.76 -3.77 12.83
N ALA A 191 13.25 -4.40 13.89
CA ALA A 191 13.95 -4.63 15.15
C ALA A 191 14.76 -5.93 15.08
N LYS A 192 15.76 -6.05 15.95
CA LYS A 192 16.48 -7.31 16.19
C LYS A 192 15.52 -8.39 16.73
N PRO A 193 15.71 -9.66 16.37
CA PRO A 193 14.98 -10.76 16.99
C PRO A 193 15.03 -10.70 18.51
N GLY A 194 13.96 -11.10 19.19
CA GLY A 194 13.88 -11.08 20.66
C GLY A 194 13.61 -9.70 21.28
N THR A 195 13.46 -8.64 20.48
CA THR A 195 13.08 -7.31 21.01
C THR A 195 11.69 -7.39 21.66
N SER A 196 11.60 -6.95 22.94
CA SER A 196 10.35 -6.98 23.71
C SER A 196 9.28 -6.05 23.13
N LEU A 197 8.00 -6.35 23.39
CA LEU A 197 6.86 -5.53 22.96
C LEU A 197 6.99 -4.08 23.45
N GLU A 198 7.39 -3.87 24.70
CA GLU A 198 7.60 -2.53 25.26
C GLU A 198 8.66 -1.75 24.47
N LYS A 199 9.79 -2.40 24.15
CA LYS A 199 10.87 -1.79 23.36
C LYS A 199 10.41 -1.49 21.93
N MET A 200 9.65 -2.37 21.29
CA MET A 200 9.04 -2.12 19.97
C MET A 200 8.14 -0.87 19.99
N ILE A 201 7.25 -0.79 20.99
CA ILE A 201 6.34 0.36 21.18
C ILE A 201 7.11 1.67 21.39
N LYS A 202 8.19 1.64 22.18
CA LYS A 202 9.00 2.82 22.50
C LYS A 202 9.86 3.29 21.34
N SER A 203 10.49 2.35 20.64
CA SER A 203 11.47 2.63 19.60
C SER A 203 10.86 2.82 18.19
N GLY A 204 9.68 2.25 17.92
CA GLY A 204 9.06 2.23 16.59
C GLY A 204 9.68 1.20 15.64
N TYR A 205 10.57 0.34 16.12
CA TYR A 205 11.05 -0.83 15.38
C TYR A 205 10.23 -2.06 15.77
N MET A 206 9.91 -2.90 14.79
CA MET A 206 9.12 -4.12 14.94
C MET A 206 9.95 -5.35 14.61
N THR A 207 9.80 -6.44 15.35
CA THR A 207 10.36 -7.73 14.90
C THR A 207 9.57 -8.28 13.73
N GLU A 208 10.22 -8.98 12.80
CA GLU A 208 9.52 -9.69 11.71
C GLU A 208 8.48 -10.66 12.28
N ALA A 209 8.87 -11.43 13.31
CA ALA A 209 7.98 -12.39 13.96
C ALA A 209 6.67 -11.74 14.43
N LYS A 210 6.74 -10.52 15.03
CA LYS A 210 5.53 -9.82 15.50
C LYS A 210 4.65 -9.32 14.35
N VAL A 211 5.23 -8.86 13.24
CA VAL A 211 4.44 -8.46 12.08
C VAL A 211 3.79 -9.66 11.41
N ILE A 212 4.51 -10.78 11.31
CA ILE A 212 3.98 -12.06 10.77
C ILE A 212 2.83 -12.56 11.66
N GLU A 213 3.03 -12.64 12.98
CA GLU A 213 1.99 -13.04 13.94
C GLU A 213 0.69 -12.23 13.75
N LEU A 214 0.79 -10.89 13.68
CA LEU A 214 -0.37 -10.02 13.51
C LEU A 214 -1.10 -10.24 12.17
N ALA A 215 -0.37 -10.52 11.11
CA ALA A 215 -0.96 -10.82 9.82
C ALA A 215 -1.63 -12.21 9.82
N GLU A 216 -0.99 -13.20 10.42
CA GLU A 216 -1.52 -14.58 10.52
C GLU A 216 -2.76 -14.67 11.43
N GLU A 217 -2.80 -13.92 12.52
CA GLU A 217 -4.00 -13.78 13.35
C GLU A 217 -5.21 -13.24 12.58
N ALA A 218 -4.99 -12.42 11.55
CA ALA A 218 -6.06 -11.94 10.67
C ALA A 218 -6.42 -12.92 9.53
N GLY A 219 -5.71 -14.05 9.41
CA GLY A 219 -5.96 -15.09 8.42
C GLY A 219 -5.02 -15.06 7.20
N PHE A 220 -4.07 -14.15 7.14
CA PHE A 220 -3.05 -14.15 6.09
C PHE A 220 -2.07 -15.31 6.23
N LYS A 221 -1.38 -15.64 5.14
CA LYS A 221 -0.21 -16.53 5.15
C LYS A 221 1.00 -15.79 4.61
N LEU A 222 2.13 -15.89 5.30
CA LEU A 222 3.39 -15.36 4.77
C LEU A 222 3.69 -16.06 3.44
N PHE A 223 3.90 -15.27 2.40
CA PHE A 223 4.18 -15.77 1.05
C PHE A 223 5.67 -15.62 0.70
N GLU A 224 6.23 -14.42 0.95
CA GLU A 224 7.61 -14.11 0.58
C GLU A 224 8.18 -12.99 1.45
N LYS A 225 9.51 -12.95 1.60
CA LYS A 225 10.25 -11.87 2.26
C LYS A 225 11.33 -11.34 1.32
N SER A 226 11.69 -10.06 1.48
CA SER A 226 12.76 -9.45 0.70
C SER A 226 13.60 -8.49 1.54
N GLU A 227 14.88 -8.42 1.20
CA GLU A 227 15.85 -7.48 1.78
C GLU A 227 15.99 -6.17 0.97
N ILE A 228 15.08 -5.91 0.03
CA ILE A 228 15.09 -4.70 -0.84
C ILE A 228 15.26 -3.41 -0.02
N ASN A 229 14.62 -3.33 1.14
CA ASN A 229 14.64 -2.15 2.01
C ASN A 229 15.56 -2.30 3.24
N ALA A 230 16.46 -3.27 3.23
CA ALA A 230 17.43 -3.46 4.30
C ALA A 230 18.46 -2.33 4.35
N ASN A 231 18.85 -1.94 5.55
CA ASN A 231 19.96 -1.03 5.79
C ASN A 231 20.86 -1.56 6.90
N PRO A 232 21.97 -2.25 6.58
CA PRO A 232 22.85 -2.85 7.58
C PRO A 232 23.59 -1.82 8.46
N LYS A 233 23.54 -0.53 8.11
CA LYS A 233 24.11 0.55 8.95
C LYS A 233 23.20 0.92 10.11
N ASP A 234 21.92 0.55 10.06
CA ASP A 234 20.97 0.83 11.13
C ASP A 234 21.02 -0.25 12.20
N THR A 235 21.56 0.08 13.37
CA THR A 235 21.69 -0.83 14.51
C THR A 235 20.40 -1.00 15.32
N ALA A 236 19.35 -0.24 15.03
CA ALA A 236 18.02 -0.25 15.63
C ALA A 236 17.99 0.01 17.17
N ASP A 237 19.05 0.59 17.73
CA ASP A 237 19.24 0.87 19.18
C ASP A 237 19.42 2.35 19.51
N HIS A 238 18.98 3.22 18.63
CA HIS A 238 19.16 4.67 18.74
C HIS A 238 18.38 5.30 19.90
N PRO A 239 18.86 6.42 20.50
CA PRO A 239 18.31 7.03 21.72
C PRO A 239 16.81 7.41 21.64
N ARG A 240 16.32 7.81 20.47
CA ARG A 240 14.90 8.10 20.21
C ARG A 240 14.25 7.09 19.27
N GLY A 241 14.77 5.86 19.26
CA GLY A 241 14.34 4.81 18.34
C GLY A 241 14.51 5.25 16.87
N VAL A 242 13.66 4.75 15.99
CA VAL A 242 13.67 5.05 14.55
C VAL A 242 13.63 6.55 14.23
N TRP A 243 13.07 7.36 15.12
CA TRP A 243 12.96 8.81 14.90
C TRP A 243 14.27 9.56 15.12
N THR A 244 15.32 8.91 15.57
CA THR A 244 16.70 9.45 15.59
C THR A 244 17.22 9.62 14.17
N LEU A 245 16.87 8.72 13.28
CA LEU A 245 17.32 8.68 11.89
C LEU A 245 16.52 9.64 10.97
N PRO A 246 17.04 9.93 9.75
CA PRO A 246 16.27 10.61 8.71
C PRO A 246 14.93 9.90 8.42
N PRO A 247 13.90 10.67 8.05
CA PRO A 247 13.88 12.12 7.89
C PRO A 247 13.56 12.88 9.18
N SER A 248 13.37 12.18 10.31
CA SER A 248 12.89 12.79 11.56
C SER A 248 13.97 13.57 12.28
N LEU A 249 15.17 13.01 12.42
CA LEU A 249 16.33 13.60 13.08
C LEU A 249 15.96 14.29 14.40
N ARG A 250 15.24 13.57 15.29
CA ARG A 250 14.66 14.15 16.53
C ARG A 250 15.69 14.66 17.53
N LEU A 251 16.97 14.28 17.39
CA LEU A 251 18.07 14.81 18.20
C LEU A 251 18.61 16.13 17.66
N LYS A 252 18.01 16.64 16.55
CA LYS A 252 18.41 17.90 15.89
C LYS A 252 19.88 17.86 15.47
N ASP A 253 20.72 18.67 16.12
CA ASP A 253 22.13 18.83 15.78
C ASP A 253 23.05 17.82 16.52
N GLN A 254 22.53 17.16 17.58
CA GLN A 254 23.29 16.15 18.32
C GLN A 254 23.60 14.95 17.40
N ASP A 255 24.88 14.68 17.16
CA ASP A 255 25.40 13.60 16.32
C ASP A 255 24.78 13.56 14.89
N ARG A 256 24.34 14.70 14.40
CA ARG A 256 23.57 14.81 13.15
C ARG A 256 24.27 14.13 11.97
N ASN A 257 25.55 14.36 11.80
CA ASN A 257 26.31 13.77 10.69
C ASN A 257 26.39 12.25 10.78
N LYS A 258 26.51 11.70 11.98
CA LYS A 258 26.44 10.25 12.23
C LYS A 258 25.12 9.67 11.73
N TYR A 259 23.98 10.27 12.10
CA TYR A 259 22.68 9.76 11.72
C TYR A 259 22.35 10.00 10.23
N LEU A 260 22.85 11.07 9.64
CA LEU A 260 22.78 11.28 8.19
C LEU A 260 23.59 10.24 7.40
N ALA A 261 24.76 9.81 7.93
CA ALA A 261 25.59 8.79 7.29
C ALA A 261 24.96 7.38 7.35
N ILE A 262 24.16 7.09 8.38
CA ILE A 262 23.34 5.87 8.46
C ILE A 262 22.25 5.89 7.40
N GLY A 263 21.58 7.03 7.23
CA GLY A 263 20.44 7.17 6.33
C GLY A 263 19.10 6.82 6.98
N GLU A 264 18.10 6.40 6.17
CA GLU A 264 16.82 5.93 6.71
C GLU A 264 16.98 4.53 7.34
N SER A 265 16.06 4.18 8.25
CA SER A 265 16.11 2.92 9.01
C SER A 265 16.16 1.66 8.17
N ASP A 266 16.66 0.60 8.76
CA ASP A 266 16.50 -0.76 8.28
C ASP A 266 15.02 -1.17 8.26
N ARG A 267 14.60 -1.91 7.20
CA ARG A 267 13.20 -2.29 7.02
C ARG A 267 13.07 -3.69 6.47
N MET A 268 12.20 -4.46 7.12
CA MET A 268 11.65 -5.67 6.54
C MET A 268 10.72 -5.34 5.37
N THR A 269 10.65 -6.21 4.39
CA THR A 269 9.67 -6.17 3.29
C THR A 269 9.02 -7.54 3.22
N LEU A 270 7.73 -7.61 3.59
CA LEU A 270 6.97 -8.84 3.75
C LEU A 270 5.78 -8.85 2.80
N LYS A 271 5.58 -9.96 2.11
CA LYS A 271 4.44 -10.22 1.24
C LYS A 271 3.63 -11.36 1.80
N PHE A 272 2.36 -11.12 2.06
CA PHE A 272 1.41 -12.11 2.56
C PHE A 272 0.33 -12.38 1.52
N ARG A 273 -0.24 -13.57 1.55
CA ARG A 273 -1.37 -13.95 0.70
C ARG A 273 -2.63 -14.16 1.52
N LYS A 274 -3.76 -13.64 1.05
CA LYS A 274 -5.06 -14.08 1.52
C LYS A 274 -5.35 -15.46 0.92
N PRO A 275 -5.58 -16.52 1.72
CA PRO A 275 -5.86 -17.83 1.19
C PRO A 275 -7.07 -17.84 0.26
N VAL A 276 -7.02 -18.70 -0.75
CA VAL A 276 -8.21 -19.10 -1.50
C VAL A 276 -8.89 -20.17 -0.66
N VAL A 277 -10.06 -19.85 -0.14
CA VAL A 277 -10.87 -20.85 0.56
C VAL A 277 -11.51 -21.71 -0.53
N PRO A 278 -11.42 -23.06 -0.44
CA PRO A 278 -12.02 -23.97 -1.40
C PRO A 278 -13.54 -23.80 -1.48
#